data_7131f5f83ea3366c7f13383c5a45db97
#
_entry.id   7131f5f83ea3366c7f13383c5a45db97
#
_cell.length_a   1.000
_cell.length_b   1.000
_cell.length_c   1.000
_cell.angle_alpha   90.00
_cell.angle_beta   90.00
_cell.angle_gamma   90.00
#
_symmetry.space_group_name_H-M   'P 1'
#
loop_
_entity.id
_entity.type
_entity.pdbx_description
1 polymer ?
#
loop_
_entity_poly.entity_id
_entity_poly.type
_entity_poly.pdbx_seq_one_letter_code
_entity_poly.pdbx_strand_id
1 'polypeptide(L)'
;MNKYKQLKDQLQKQYDALPIKYAFSEMQFKNILKEFETEAGERVRLLHIGHGAYILAQDEKLIDDFLERSDRELLEAMKDDDFLYDAFNYELANHEFCYTDDITDTLDALGLTWEQIKDDQRIMTILKRACENQYDNAI
;
A
#
# COMPACT_ATOMS: atom_id res chain seq x y z
N MET A 1 13.89 -3.90 14.13
CA MET A 1 12.83 -4.36 13.22
C MET A 1 12.06 -3.15 12.66
N ASN A 2 11.80 -3.11 11.36
CA ASN A 2 11.16 -1.95 10.72
C ASN A 2 9.66 -1.90 11.04
N LYS A 3 9.24 -0.86 11.74
CA LYS A 3 7.84 -0.70 12.18
C LYS A 3 6.88 -0.50 11.02
N TYR A 4 7.31 0.20 9.99
CA TYR A 4 6.51 0.43 8.78
C TYR A 4 6.26 -0.87 8.03
N LYS A 5 7.30 -1.69 7.86
CA LYS A 5 7.17 -3.00 7.22
C LYS A 5 6.20 -3.89 7.99
N GLN A 6 6.26 -3.85 9.32
CA GLN A 6 5.34 -4.62 10.17
C GLN A 6 3.88 -4.23 9.91
N LEU A 7 3.60 -2.92 9.85
CA LEU A 7 2.24 -2.44 9.56
C LEU A 7 1.81 -2.84 8.14
N LYS A 8 2.69 -2.68 7.15
CA LYS A 8 2.38 -3.08 5.77
C LYS A 8 2.07 -4.56 5.67
N ASP A 9 2.84 -5.41 6.33
CA ASP A 9 2.62 -6.85 6.32
C ASP A 9 1.28 -7.21 6.98
N GLN A 10 0.93 -6.53 8.07
CA GLN A 10 -0.35 -6.71 8.75
C GLN A 10 -1.52 -6.29 7.86
N LEU A 11 -1.40 -5.13 7.21
CA LEU A 11 -2.45 -4.64 6.29
C LEU A 11 -2.57 -5.55 5.07
N GLN A 12 -1.46 -6.09 4.57
CA GLN A 12 -1.49 -7.02 3.45
C GLN A 12 -2.23 -8.31 3.81
N LYS A 13 -2.01 -8.85 5.01
CA LYS A 13 -2.75 -10.02 5.49
C LYS A 13 -4.25 -9.76 5.58
N GLN A 14 -4.63 -8.57 6.06
CA GLN A 14 -6.03 -8.17 6.12
C GLN A 14 -6.63 -8.01 4.73
N TYR A 15 -5.88 -7.45 3.80
CA TYR A 15 -6.29 -7.32 2.39
C TYR A 15 -6.48 -8.71 1.76
N ASP A 16 -5.55 -9.62 1.99
CA ASP A 16 -5.61 -10.98 1.45
C ASP A 16 -6.82 -11.78 1.95
N ALA A 17 -7.36 -11.39 3.10
CA ALA A 17 -8.57 -12.01 3.68
C ALA A 17 -9.87 -11.43 3.10
N LEU A 18 -9.82 -10.38 2.28
CA LEU A 18 -11.00 -9.80 1.65
C LEU A 18 -11.54 -10.72 0.54
N PRO A 19 -12.84 -10.66 0.24
CA PRO A 19 -13.45 -11.51 -0.78
C PRO A 19 -13.13 -11.03 -2.21
N ILE A 20 -11.86 -11.05 -2.58
CA ILE A 20 -11.35 -10.63 -3.87
C ILE A 20 -10.86 -11.85 -4.64
N LYS A 21 -11.22 -11.95 -5.93
CA LYS A 21 -10.70 -12.99 -6.82
C LYS A 21 -10.03 -12.33 -8.02
N TYR A 22 -9.08 -13.03 -8.63
CA TYR A 22 -8.25 -12.48 -9.70
C TYR A 22 -8.45 -13.25 -10.99
N ALA A 23 -8.51 -12.52 -12.12
CA ALA A 23 -8.56 -13.08 -13.45
C ALA A 23 -7.80 -12.17 -14.42
N PHE A 24 -6.92 -12.78 -15.20
CA PHE A 24 -6.09 -12.09 -16.19
C PHE A 24 -6.36 -12.57 -17.61
N SER A 25 -7.40 -13.40 -17.78
CA SER A 25 -7.86 -13.89 -19.08
C SER A 25 -9.37 -14.12 -19.04
N GLU A 26 -9.98 -14.25 -20.21
CA GLU A 26 -11.42 -14.54 -20.30
C GLU A 26 -11.77 -15.88 -19.63
N MET A 27 -10.93 -16.89 -19.83
CA MET A 27 -11.13 -18.20 -19.19
C MET A 27 -11.09 -18.11 -17.67
N GLN A 28 -10.08 -17.38 -17.13
CA GLN A 28 -9.97 -17.17 -15.70
C GLN A 28 -11.17 -16.39 -15.16
N PHE A 29 -11.64 -15.40 -15.89
CA PHE A 29 -12.83 -14.64 -15.51
C PHE A 29 -14.07 -15.54 -15.41
N LYS A 30 -14.28 -16.41 -16.39
CA LYS A 30 -15.41 -17.36 -16.35
C LYS A 30 -15.30 -18.29 -15.13
N ASN A 31 -14.09 -18.71 -14.79
CA ASN A 31 -13.85 -19.57 -13.64
C ASN A 31 -14.19 -18.85 -12.32
N ILE A 32 -13.71 -17.61 -12.14
CA ILE A 32 -14.02 -16.87 -10.90
C ILE A 32 -15.50 -16.51 -10.80
N LEU A 33 -16.15 -16.19 -11.93
CA LEU A 33 -17.58 -15.92 -11.94
C LEU A 33 -18.35 -17.15 -11.44
N LYS A 34 -17.99 -18.34 -11.92
CA LYS A 34 -18.58 -19.58 -11.47
C LYS A 34 -18.36 -19.81 -9.97
N GLU A 35 -17.16 -19.54 -9.48
CA GLU A 35 -16.86 -19.65 -8.05
C GLU A 35 -17.73 -18.72 -7.21
N PHE A 36 -17.83 -17.45 -7.61
CA PHE A 36 -18.68 -16.49 -6.92
C PHE A 36 -20.14 -16.90 -6.92
N GLU A 37 -20.64 -17.40 -8.05
CA GLU A 37 -22.04 -17.81 -8.16
C GLU A 37 -22.31 -19.08 -7.35
N THR A 38 -21.36 -19.99 -7.28
CA THR A 38 -21.47 -21.21 -6.47
C THR A 38 -21.53 -20.86 -4.98
N GLU A 39 -20.64 -19.95 -4.54
CA GLU A 39 -20.61 -19.51 -3.14
C GLU A 39 -21.87 -18.74 -2.75
N ALA A 40 -22.39 -17.91 -3.66
CA ALA A 40 -23.60 -17.12 -3.42
C ALA A 40 -24.89 -17.92 -3.55
N GLY A 41 -24.87 -19.03 -4.29
CA GLY A 41 -26.05 -19.83 -4.58
C GLY A 41 -27.00 -19.20 -5.58
N GLU A 42 -26.57 -18.17 -6.30
CA GLU A 42 -27.37 -17.44 -7.28
C GLU A 42 -26.46 -16.68 -8.26
N ARG A 43 -27.05 -16.09 -9.29
CA ARG A 43 -26.33 -15.19 -10.20
C ARG A 43 -25.85 -13.96 -9.45
N VAL A 44 -24.65 -13.52 -9.78
CA VAL A 44 -24.01 -12.38 -9.11
C VAL A 44 -23.58 -11.31 -10.12
N ARG A 45 -23.47 -10.09 -9.62
CA ARG A 45 -22.88 -8.98 -10.33
C ARG A 45 -21.48 -8.73 -9.80
N LEU A 46 -20.49 -8.69 -10.69
CA LEU A 46 -19.09 -8.45 -10.34
C LEU A 46 -18.68 -7.03 -10.70
N LEU A 47 -17.75 -6.49 -9.91
CA LEU A 47 -17.06 -5.24 -10.22
C LEU A 47 -15.59 -5.53 -10.43
N HIS A 48 -15.00 -4.91 -11.44
CA HIS A 48 -13.56 -4.92 -11.69
C HIS A 48 -12.95 -3.74 -10.94
N ILE A 49 -12.08 -4.03 -9.96
CA ILE A 49 -11.46 -3.00 -9.11
C ILE A 49 -10.01 -2.70 -9.49
N GLY A 50 -9.59 -3.13 -10.68
CA GLY A 50 -8.26 -2.87 -11.23
C GLY A 50 -7.31 -4.05 -11.10
N HIS A 51 -6.28 -4.07 -11.95
CA HIS A 51 -5.21 -5.09 -11.91
C HIS A 51 -5.70 -6.55 -11.87
N GLY A 52 -6.79 -6.83 -12.60
CA GLY A 52 -7.35 -8.18 -12.65
C GLY A 52 -8.13 -8.60 -11.42
N ALA A 53 -8.40 -7.71 -10.49
CA ALA A 53 -9.13 -7.99 -9.26
C ALA A 53 -10.64 -7.77 -9.46
N TYR A 54 -11.43 -8.72 -8.96
CA TYR A 54 -12.91 -8.69 -9.05
C TYR A 54 -13.53 -8.97 -7.69
N ILE A 55 -14.65 -8.30 -7.43
CA ILE A 55 -15.42 -8.48 -6.20
C ILE A 55 -16.91 -8.57 -6.56
N LEU A 56 -17.71 -9.07 -5.62
CA LEU A 56 -19.16 -8.92 -5.72
C LEU A 56 -19.51 -7.44 -5.60
N ALA A 57 -20.47 -6.97 -6.41
CA ALA A 57 -20.90 -5.57 -6.37
C ALA A 57 -21.34 -5.16 -4.96
N GLN A 58 -21.97 -6.06 -4.21
CA GLN A 58 -22.41 -5.81 -2.84
C GLN A 58 -21.27 -5.59 -1.84
N ASP A 59 -20.05 -5.99 -2.19
CA ASP A 59 -18.87 -5.90 -1.32
C ASP A 59 -18.05 -4.61 -1.58
N GLU A 60 -18.48 -3.74 -2.48
CA GLU A 60 -17.77 -2.50 -2.81
C GLU A 60 -17.49 -1.65 -1.56
N LYS A 61 -18.49 -1.47 -0.72
CA LYS A 61 -18.33 -0.68 0.51
C LYS A 61 -17.32 -1.31 1.47
N LEU A 62 -17.32 -2.64 1.56
CA LEU A 62 -16.35 -3.37 2.40
C LEU A 62 -14.91 -3.07 1.98
N ILE A 63 -14.66 -3.07 0.67
CA ILE A 63 -13.33 -2.79 0.13
C ILE A 63 -12.96 -1.32 0.35
N ASP A 64 -13.86 -0.39 0.06
CA ASP A 64 -13.62 1.05 0.23
C ASP A 64 -13.36 1.38 1.71
N ASP A 65 -14.12 0.81 2.63
CA ASP A 65 -13.92 1.02 4.07
C ASP A 65 -12.56 0.48 4.53
N PHE A 66 -12.13 -0.66 3.99
CA PHE A 66 -10.81 -1.20 4.30
C PHE A 66 -9.69 -0.27 3.83
N LEU A 67 -9.77 0.21 2.59
CA LEU A 67 -8.76 1.11 2.02
C LEU A 67 -8.67 2.41 2.80
N GLU A 68 -9.80 3.02 3.14
CA GLU A 68 -9.84 4.23 3.96
C GLU A 68 -9.22 4.01 5.34
N ARG A 69 -9.56 2.92 6.00
CA ARG A 69 -9.02 2.58 7.31
C ARG A 69 -7.51 2.37 7.24
N SER A 70 -7.04 1.68 6.20
CA SER A 70 -5.60 1.44 6.01
C SER A 70 -4.83 2.74 5.83
N ASP A 71 -5.36 3.66 5.02
CA ASP A 71 -4.76 4.97 4.82
C ASP A 71 -4.69 5.76 6.12
N ARG A 72 -5.76 5.73 6.92
CA ARG A 72 -5.79 6.41 8.22
C ARG A 72 -4.79 5.82 9.21
N GLU A 73 -4.69 4.50 9.26
CA GLU A 73 -3.72 3.84 10.15
C GLU A 73 -2.30 4.24 9.80
N LEU A 74 -1.98 4.29 8.50
CA LEU A 74 -0.66 4.71 8.04
C LEU A 74 -0.37 6.16 8.39
N LEU A 75 -1.31 7.07 8.11
CA LEU A 75 -1.14 8.50 8.42
C LEU A 75 -0.96 8.72 9.92
N GLU A 76 -1.74 8.04 10.75
CA GLU A 76 -1.63 8.14 12.21
C GLU A 76 -0.29 7.60 12.70
N ALA A 77 0.16 6.47 12.16
CA ALA A 77 1.44 5.89 12.54
C ALA A 77 2.62 6.79 12.17
N MET A 78 2.54 7.52 11.06
CA MET A 78 3.59 8.44 10.60
C MET A 78 3.78 9.66 11.51
N LYS A 79 2.89 9.89 12.47
CA LYS A 79 3.08 10.92 13.51
C LYS A 79 4.16 10.52 14.51
N ASP A 80 4.48 9.24 14.63
CA ASP A 80 5.60 8.75 15.41
C ASP A 80 6.89 8.88 14.60
N ASP A 81 7.88 9.57 15.16
CA ASP A 81 9.15 9.83 14.49
C ASP A 81 9.90 8.56 14.10
N ASP A 82 9.92 7.56 14.96
CA ASP A 82 10.59 6.30 14.68
C ASP A 82 9.91 5.54 13.55
N PHE A 83 8.59 5.55 13.54
CA PHE A 83 7.83 4.95 12.45
C PHE A 83 8.10 5.65 11.12
N LEU A 84 8.08 6.98 11.11
CA LEU A 84 8.33 7.76 9.90
C LEU A 84 9.74 7.53 9.37
N TYR A 85 10.74 7.46 10.26
CA TYR A 85 12.12 7.12 9.89
C TYR A 85 12.18 5.73 9.24
N ASP A 86 11.53 4.74 9.84
CA ASP A 86 11.46 3.38 9.30
C ASP A 86 10.76 3.35 7.95
N ALA A 87 9.69 4.13 7.79
CA ALA A 87 8.95 4.22 6.53
C ALA A 87 9.80 4.80 5.40
N PHE A 88 10.52 5.90 5.68
CA PHE A 88 11.43 6.47 4.70
C PHE A 88 12.54 5.50 4.32
N ASN A 89 13.19 4.88 5.30
CA ASN A 89 14.26 3.92 5.01
C ASN A 89 13.77 2.76 4.14
N TYR A 90 12.60 2.21 4.47
CA TYR A 90 12.05 1.10 3.72
C TYR A 90 11.78 1.49 2.26
N GLU A 91 11.08 2.60 2.04
CA GLU A 91 10.70 3.01 0.68
C GLU A 91 11.87 3.58 -0.12
N LEU A 92 12.82 4.28 0.52
CA LEU A 92 14.04 4.70 -0.15
C LEU A 92 14.84 3.49 -0.67
N ALA A 93 14.99 2.46 0.15
CA ALA A 93 15.66 1.23 -0.27
C ALA A 93 14.89 0.51 -1.38
N ASN A 94 13.57 0.45 -1.25
CA ASN A 94 12.71 -0.22 -2.24
C ASN A 94 12.78 0.44 -3.62
N HIS A 95 13.00 1.75 -3.67
CA HIS A 95 13.10 2.52 -4.90
C HIS A 95 14.54 2.88 -5.28
N GLU A 96 15.50 2.17 -4.70
CA GLU A 96 16.93 2.26 -5.07
C GLU A 96 17.49 3.68 -4.98
N PHE A 97 17.06 4.44 -3.95
CA PHE A 97 17.45 5.85 -3.78
C PHE A 97 18.97 6.06 -3.81
N CYS A 98 19.76 5.16 -3.21
CA CYS A 98 21.21 5.30 -3.16
C CYS A 98 21.88 5.33 -4.55
N TYR A 99 21.17 4.87 -5.59
CA TYR A 99 21.64 4.90 -6.97
C TYR A 99 21.00 6.01 -7.81
N THR A 100 19.77 6.42 -7.49
CA THR A 100 19.01 7.37 -8.31
C THR A 100 19.03 8.79 -7.77
N ASP A 101 19.25 8.98 -6.47
CA ASP A 101 19.11 10.24 -5.75
C ASP A 101 17.71 10.86 -5.86
N ASP A 102 16.72 10.08 -6.26
CA ASP A 102 15.34 10.53 -6.49
C ASP A 102 14.41 10.03 -5.39
N ILE A 103 13.71 10.96 -4.73
CA ILE A 103 12.77 10.66 -3.65
C ILE A 103 11.30 10.58 -4.11
N THR A 104 11.04 10.83 -5.39
CA THR A 104 9.66 10.94 -5.91
C THR A 104 8.83 9.70 -5.61
N ASP A 105 9.33 8.52 -5.97
CA ASP A 105 8.61 7.27 -5.77
C ASP A 105 8.41 6.95 -4.28
N THR A 106 9.39 7.31 -3.47
CA THR A 106 9.30 7.15 -2.01
C THR A 106 8.17 7.99 -1.43
N LEU A 107 8.09 9.26 -1.83
CA LEU A 107 7.02 10.15 -1.37
C LEU A 107 5.66 9.64 -1.85
N ASP A 108 5.55 9.24 -3.11
CA ASP A 108 4.31 8.69 -3.66
C ASP A 108 3.85 7.47 -2.89
N ALA A 109 4.77 6.55 -2.57
CA ALA A 109 4.45 5.34 -1.82
C ALA A 109 3.90 5.63 -0.42
N LEU A 110 4.31 6.74 0.18
CA LEU A 110 3.87 7.16 1.52
C LEU A 110 2.69 8.14 1.48
N GLY A 111 2.20 8.47 0.29
CA GLY A 111 1.10 9.42 0.14
C GLY A 111 1.49 10.86 0.49
N LEU A 112 2.77 11.19 0.36
CA LEU A 112 3.31 12.52 0.64
C LEU A 112 3.63 13.24 -0.64
N THR A 113 3.48 14.58 -0.64
CA THR A 113 3.93 15.44 -1.72
C THR A 113 5.07 16.32 -1.23
N TRP A 114 5.94 16.71 -2.15
CA TRP A 114 7.01 17.66 -1.81
C TRP A 114 6.46 18.95 -1.22
N GLU A 115 5.34 19.45 -1.76
CA GLU A 115 4.68 20.66 -1.27
C GLU A 115 4.26 20.55 0.20
N GLN A 116 3.82 19.38 0.62
CA GLN A 116 3.41 19.13 2.00
C GLN A 116 4.57 19.09 2.98
N ILE A 117 5.74 18.60 2.54
CA ILE A 117 6.85 18.31 3.45
C ILE A 117 7.99 19.33 3.39
N LYS A 118 8.13 20.09 2.31
CA LYS A 118 9.28 21.00 2.11
C LYS A 118 9.48 22.01 3.23
N ASP A 119 8.39 22.47 3.85
CA ASP A 119 8.40 23.44 4.94
C ASP A 119 8.16 22.81 6.32
N ASP A 120 8.02 21.48 6.37
CA ASP A 120 7.85 20.75 7.63
C ASP A 120 9.21 20.30 8.13
N GLN A 121 9.73 21.04 9.12
CA GLN A 121 11.07 20.78 9.66
C GLN A 121 11.20 19.38 10.27
N ARG A 122 10.18 18.90 10.94
CA ARG A 122 10.18 17.56 11.53
C ARG A 122 10.37 16.47 10.44
N ILE A 123 9.53 16.52 9.42
CA ILE A 123 9.56 15.52 8.34
C ILE A 123 10.87 15.64 7.56
N MET A 124 11.29 16.86 7.24
CA MET A 124 12.54 17.06 6.49
C MET A 124 13.77 16.55 7.25
N THR A 125 13.81 16.75 8.57
CA THR A 125 14.91 16.25 9.40
C THR A 125 14.96 14.71 9.36
N ILE A 126 13.81 14.05 9.48
CA ILE A 126 13.72 12.59 9.45
C ILE A 126 14.08 12.05 8.08
N LEU A 127 13.58 12.70 7.02
CA LEU A 127 13.91 12.31 5.63
C LEU A 127 15.41 12.40 5.36
N LYS A 128 16.04 13.49 5.78
CA LYS A 128 17.50 13.65 5.60
C LYS A 128 18.29 12.57 6.30
N ARG A 129 17.90 12.23 7.55
CA ARG A 129 18.55 11.15 8.29
C ARG A 129 18.40 9.81 7.56
N ALA A 130 17.23 9.54 7.02
CA ALA A 130 16.99 8.31 6.28
C ALA A 130 17.81 8.27 4.97
N CYS A 131 17.89 9.37 4.23
CA CYS A 131 18.73 9.47 3.03
C CYS A 131 20.20 9.21 3.36
N GLU A 132 20.72 9.82 4.41
CA GLU A 132 22.09 9.60 4.87
C GLU A 132 22.33 8.14 5.23
N ASN A 133 21.37 7.51 5.92
CA ASN A 133 21.45 6.10 6.25
C ASN A 133 21.53 5.21 5.02
N GLN A 134 20.78 5.54 3.96
CA GLN A 134 20.81 4.78 2.71
C GLN A 134 22.19 4.87 2.03
N TYR A 135 22.80 6.05 2.00
CA TYR A 135 24.15 6.21 1.45
C TYR A 135 25.20 5.45 2.26
N ASP A 136 25.11 5.53 3.59
CA ASP A 136 26.07 4.86 4.48
C ASP A 136 26.02 3.34 4.34
N ASN A 137 24.87 2.79 3.99
CA ASN A 137 24.66 1.35 3.85
C ASN A 137 24.72 0.87 2.39
N ALA A 138 25.10 1.72 1.45
CA ALA A 138 25.15 1.39 0.01
C ALA A 138 26.38 0.60 -0.41
N ILE A 139 27.32 0.35 0.48
CA ILE A 139 28.60 -0.32 0.18
C ILE A 139 28.49 -1.82 0.34
#